data_69643dd52aefe92817b5ef9cfb7c3ce6
#
_entry.id   69643dd52aefe92817b5ef9cfb7c3ce6
#
_cell.length_a   1.000
_cell.length_b   1.000
_cell.length_c   1.000
_cell.angle_alpha   90.00
_cell.angle_beta   90.00
_cell.angle_gamma   90.00
#
_symmetry.space_group_name_H-M   'P 1'
#
loop_
_entity.id
_entity.type
_entity.pdbx_description
1 polymer ?
#
loop_
_entity_poly.entity_id
_entity_poly.type
_entity_poly.pdbx_seq_one_letter_code
_entity_poly.pdbx_strand_id
1 'polypeptide(L)'
;MSTAAILVAAGRGQRAGGGTPKQWRPLAGRRVADWSLSAFRDAPGIGPVVLVLSPDDAAAWAEFSAVPRLTLATGGADRAASVRNGLAALEGSGATRVLIHDIARPCVSQELIAAVIAALDDAPAAAPGLAVTDALWTGAEGAVTGTRDRSGLFAAQTPQGFHLDAIRAAHAAHLGGAADDVEVARAAGLRVAIVPGEADNLKITRPGDFARAERILRKTMDVRLGNGYDVHRFGPGDHVMLCGVRVPHDRGLQGHSDADVGMHAITDAIYGALAQGDIGRHFPPSDPQWKGADSAIFLRHAGELARQMGFQISNIDCTLICENPKIGPHAEEMAQVLSQILDIAADRVSVKATTSERLGFTGRGEGIAALATAALIGG
;
A
#
# COMPACT_ATOMS: atom_id res chain seq x y z
N MET A 1 -19.38 -18.10 -12.52
CA MET A 1 -18.65 -19.03 -11.63
C MET A 1 -17.89 -18.19 -10.60
N SER A 2 -17.89 -18.58 -9.32
CA SER A 2 -17.17 -17.83 -8.28
C SER A 2 -15.77 -18.41 -8.08
N THR A 3 -14.74 -17.56 -8.08
CA THR A 3 -13.35 -17.97 -7.84
C THR A 3 -12.93 -17.53 -6.44
N ALA A 4 -12.43 -18.46 -5.63
CA ALA A 4 -11.82 -18.16 -4.34
C ALA A 4 -10.30 -17.98 -4.46
N ALA A 5 -9.68 -17.36 -3.46
CA ALA A 5 -8.23 -17.30 -3.34
C ALA A 5 -7.74 -17.85 -1.99
N ILE A 6 -6.65 -18.60 -2.01
CA ILE A 6 -5.92 -19.06 -0.82
C ILE A 6 -4.54 -18.44 -0.85
N LEU A 7 -4.24 -17.60 0.15
CA LEU A 7 -2.95 -16.96 0.33
C LEU A 7 -2.16 -17.69 1.42
N VAL A 8 -1.07 -18.34 1.05
CA VAL A 8 -0.28 -19.17 1.98
C VAL A 8 0.77 -18.32 2.67
N ALA A 9 0.54 -18.02 3.96
CA ALA A 9 1.39 -17.15 4.78
C ALA A 9 2.03 -17.88 5.99
N ALA A 10 1.84 -19.19 6.14
CA ALA A 10 2.31 -19.95 7.30
C ALA A 10 3.83 -20.22 7.34
N GLY A 11 4.57 -19.87 6.28
CA GLY A 11 6.01 -20.15 6.20
C GLY A 11 6.85 -19.23 7.08
N ARG A 12 7.85 -19.78 7.77
CA ARG A 12 8.78 -19.03 8.65
C ARG A 12 9.85 -18.23 7.90
N GLY A 13 10.06 -18.46 6.59
CA GLY A 13 10.90 -17.64 5.71
C GLY A 13 12.38 -17.54 6.09
N GLN A 14 12.97 -18.54 6.75
CA GLN A 14 14.34 -18.53 7.32
C GLN A 14 15.44 -18.10 6.34
N ARG A 15 15.30 -18.41 5.05
CA ARG A 15 16.28 -18.06 3.99
C ARG A 15 16.32 -16.58 3.62
N ALA A 16 15.31 -15.80 4.01
CA ALA A 16 15.24 -14.36 3.71
C ALA A 16 15.98 -13.48 4.72
N GLY A 17 16.55 -14.10 5.78
CA GLY A 17 17.25 -13.41 6.86
C GLY A 17 16.34 -12.65 7.82
N GLY A 18 16.82 -12.37 9.03
CA GLY A 18 16.10 -11.58 10.05
C GLY A 18 15.15 -12.40 10.95
N GLY A 19 14.84 -11.88 12.16
CA GLY A 19 13.98 -12.54 13.15
C GLY A 19 12.48 -12.51 12.81
N THR A 20 12.02 -11.48 12.08
CA THR A 20 10.62 -11.36 11.66
C THR A 20 10.37 -12.15 10.37
N PRO A 21 9.31 -12.99 10.31
CA PRO A 21 8.93 -13.70 9.11
C PRO A 21 8.79 -12.74 7.92
N LYS A 22 9.31 -13.14 6.75
CA LYS A 22 9.46 -12.28 5.57
C LYS A 22 8.15 -11.62 5.12
N GLN A 23 7.02 -12.30 5.29
CA GLN A 23 5.70 -11.79 4.93
C GLN A 23 5.26 -10.58 5.75
N TRP A 24 5.79 -10.41 6.96
CA TRP A 24 5.47 -9.28 7.85
C TRP A 24 6.50 -8.15 7.78
N ARG A 25 7.55 -8.32 6.99
CA ARG A 25 8.58 -7.28 6.85
C ARG A 25 8.11 -6.13 5.96
N PRO A 26 8.54 -4.89 6.27
CA PRO A 26 8.23 -3.71 5.45
C PRO A 26 8.75 -3.85 4.02
N LEU A 27 7.96 -3.38 3.07
CA LEU A 27 8.27 -3.35 1.64
C LEU A 27 7.48 -2.19 1.00
N ALA A 28 8.15 -1.17 0.47
CA ALA A 28 7.53 -0.03 -0.21
C ALA A 28 6.37 0.62 0.60
N GLY A 29 6.58 0.84 1.90
CA GLY A 29 5.62 1.50 2.80
C GLY A 29 4.53 0.60 3.41
N ARG A 30 4.42 -0.67 2.98
CA ARG A 30 3.48 -1.67 3.51
C ARG A 30 4.24 -2.96 3.84
N ARG A 31 3.62 -3.98 4.42
CA ARG A 31 4.24 -5.30 4.58
C ARG A 31 4.12 -6.10 3.27
N VAL A 32 5.02 -7.06 3.07
CA VAL A 32 4.95 -8.00 1.93
C VAL A 32 3.56 -8.63 1.79
N ALA A 33 2.97 -9.07 2.91
CA ALA A 33 1.65 -9.71 2.91
C ALA A 33 0.52 -8.76 2.48
N ASP A 34 0.60 -7.49 2.84
CA ASP A 34 -0.44 -6.51 2.54
C ASP A 34 -0.56 -6.27 1.03
N TRP A 35 0.56 -6.27 0.29
CA TRP A 35 0.59 -6.16 -1.15
C TRP A 35 -0.12 -7.34 -1.83
N SER A 36 0.26 -8.58 -1.46
CA SER A 36 -0.38 -9.77 -2.01
C SER A 36 -1.86 -9.84 -1.64
N LEU A 37 -2.21 -9.54 -0.38
CA LEU A 37 -3.61 -9.59 0.08
C LEU A 37 -4.49 -8.58 -0.67
N SER A 38 -4.02 -7.33 -0.84
CA SER A 38 -4.74 -6.33 -1.63
C SER A 38 -4.94 -6.77 -3.07
N ALA A 39 -3.89 -7.29 -3.73
CA ALA A 39 -3.96 -7.71 -5.12
C ALA A 39 -5.11 -8.73 -5.36
N PHE A 40 -5.34 -9.67 -4.43
CA PHE A 40 -6.42 -10.63 -4.56
C PHE A 40 -7.78 -10.12 -4.08
N ARG A 41 -7.83 -9.25 -3.06
CA ARG A 41 -9.10 -8.67 -2.60
C ARG A 41 -9.69 -7.70 -3.59
N ASP A 42 -8.84 -7.02 -4.35
CA ASP A 42 -9.23 -6.01 -5.33
C ASP A 42 -9.40 -6.59 -6.75
N ALA A 43 -9.01 -7.87 -6.95
CA ALA A 43 -9.11 -8.51 -8.26
C ALA A 43 -10.57 -8.78 -8.68
N PRO A 44 -10.97 -8.35 -9.88
CA PRO A 44 -12.27 -8.69 -10.42
C PRO A 44 -12.46 -10.20 -10.53
N GLY A 45 -13.62 -10.70 -10.09
CA GLY A 45 -13.97 -12.13 -10.16
C GLY A 45 -13.46 -12.97 -8.99
N ILE A 46 -12.69 -12.41 -8.06
CA ILE A 46 -12.35 -13.04 -6.79
C ILE A 46 -13.46 -12.76 -5.75
N GLY A 47 -13.98 -13.83 -5.17
CA GLY A 47 -14.99 -13.81 -4.10
C GLY A 47 -14.36 -14.08 -2.73
N PRO A 48 -14.50 -15.31 -2.17
CA PRO A 48 -13.92 -15.64 -0.87
C PRO A 48 -12.39 -15.63 -0.90
N VAL A 49 -11.78 -15.04 0.13
CA VAL A 49 -10.32 -15.07 0.32
C VAL A 49 -9.99 -15.75 1.64
N VAL A 50 -9.10 -16.73 1.58
CA VAL A 50 -8.58 -17.45 2.76
C VAL A 50 -7.12 -17.08 2.96
N LEU A 51 -6.77 -16.63 4.15
CA LEU A 51 -5.38 -16.39 4.57
C LEU A 51 -4.95 -17.53 5.51
N VAL A 52 -3.92 -18.27 5.10
CA VAL A 52 -3.39 -19.39 5.87
C VAL A 52 -2.21 -18.90 6.72
N LEU A 53 -2.39 -18.85 8.03
CA LEU A 53 -1.42 -18.31 9.00
C LEU A 53 -0.70 -19.43 9.79
N SER A 54 0.53 -19.15 10.20
CA SER A 54 1.20 -20.02 11.19
C SER A 54 0.39 -20.05 12.50
N PRO A 55 0.22 -21.19 13.16
CA PRO A 55 -0.41 -21.24 14.48
C PRO A 55 0.34 -20.43 15.54
N ASP A 56 1.65 -20.24 15.37
CA ASP A 56 2.51 -19.48 16.29
C ASP A 56 2.43 -17.97 16.09
N ASP A 57 1.70 -17.47 15.09
CA ASP A 57 1.66 -16.04 14.74
C ASP A 57 0.44 -15.33 15.34
N ALA A 58 0.41 -15.26 16.69
CA ALA A 58 -0.72 -14.70 17.42
C ALA A 58 -1.07 -13.27 17.04
N ALA A 59 -0.07 -12.45 16.71
CA ALA A 59 -0.29 -11.06 16.28
C ALA A 59 -1.06 -10.98 14.96
N ALA A 60 -0.68 -11.79 13.96
CA ALA A 60 -1.38 -11.85 12.69
C ALA A 60 -2.81 -12.42 12.86
N TRP A 61 -3.00 -13.43 13.70
CA TRP A 61 -4.33 -13.95 14.03
C TRP A 61 -5.23 -12.87 14.60
N ALA A 62 -4.76 -12.11 15.59
CA ALA A 62 -5.54 -11.05 16.22
C ALA A 62 -5.91 -9.94 15.20
N GLU A 63 -4.96 -9.51 14.39
CA GLU A 63 -5.15 -8.45 13.41
C GLU A 63 -6.12 -8.86 12.31
N PHE A 64 -5.88 -10.00 11.66
CA PHE A 64 -6.66 -10.40 10.49
C PHE A 64 -8.03 -11.00 10.82
N SER A 65 -8.27 -11.41 12.08
CA SER A 65 -9.60 -11.88 12.51
C SER A 65 -10.69 -10.79 12.44
N ALA A 66 -10.30 -9.52 12.52
CA ALA A 66 -11.20 -8.39 12.42
C ALA A 66 -11.43 -7.89 10.97
N VAL A 67 -10.71 -8.46 9.98
CA VAL A 67 -10.80 -8.01 8.58
C VAL A 67 -12.05 -8.60 7.90
N PRO A 68 -12.99 -7.76 7.44
CA PRO A 68 -14.20 -8.24 6.78
C PRO A 68 -13.90 -9.05 5.50
N ARG A 69 -14.69 -10.08 5.25
CA ARG A 69 -14.60 -10.92 4.05
C ARG A 69 -13.25 -11.64 3.88
N LEU A 70 -12.54 -11.88 4.98
CA LEU A 70 -11.33 -12.68 5.05
C LEU A 70 -11.56 -13.86 5.97
N THR A 71 -11.33 -15.07 5.48
CA THR A 71 -11.37 -16.30 6.30
C THR A 71 -9.96 -16.68 6.69
N LEU A 72 -9.74 -17.02 7.96
CA LEU A 72 -8.44 -17.49 8.43
C LEU A 72 -8.40 -19.00 8.49
N ALA A 73 -7.27 -19.60 8.09
CA ALA A 73 -7.01 -21.02 8.24
C ALA A 73 -5.64 -21.25 8.89
N THR A 74 -5.52 -22.33 9.67
CA THR A 74 -4.26 -22.68 10.33
C THR A 74 -3.31 -23.37 9.36
N GLY A 75 -2.06 -22.94 9.29
CA GLY A 75 -1.00 -23.60 8.54
C GLY A 75 -0.69 -24.99 9.10
N GLY A 76 -0.28 -25.89 8.21
CA GLY A 76 0.13 -27.25 8.54
C GLY A 76 1.64 -27.39 8.68
N ALA A 77 2.09 -28.65 8.86
CA ALA A 77 3.50 -28.98 9.00
C ALA A 77 4.35 -28.65 7.77
N ASP A 78 3.72 -28.66 6.59
CA ASP A 78 4.33 -28.29 5.31
C ASP A 78 3.38 -27.42 4.46
N ARG A 79 3.84 -27.04 3.25
CA ARG A 79 3.06 -26.21 2.33
C ARG A 79 1.79 -26.94 1.88
N ALA A 80 1.87 -28.23 1.58
CA ALA A 80 0.73 -29.01 1.11
C ALA A 80 -0.34 -29.15 2.21
N ALA A 81 0.07 -29.38 3.47
CA ALA A 81 -0.85 -29.40 4.61
C ALA A 81 -1.51 -28.02 4.84
N SER A 82 -0.75 -26.94 4.68
CA SER A 82 -1.29 -25.57 4.76
C SER A 82 -2.35 -25.31 3.69
N VAL A 83 -2.10 -25.78 2.44
CA VAL A 83 -3.07 -25.67 1.34
C VAL A 83 -4.32 -26.51 1.62
N ARG A 84 -4.18 -27.74 2.12
CA ARG A 84 -5.34 -28.57 2.51
C ARG A 84 -6.24 -27.87 3.53
N ASN A 85 -5.65 -27.25 4.54
CA ASN A 85 -6.41 -26.48 5.54
C ASN A 85 -7.10 -25.26 4.92
N GLY A 86 -6.44 -24.57 3.99
CA GLY A 86 -7.05 -23.48 3.22
C GLY A 86 -8.21 -23.95 2.33
N LEU A 87 -8.07 -25.10 1.67
CA LEU A 87 -9.13 -25.72 0.87
C LEU A 87 -10.33 -26.14 1.72
N ALA A 88 -10.09 -26.68 2.92
CA ALA A 88 -11.15 -27.01 3.86
C ALA A 88 -11.93 -25.76 4.32
N ALA A 89 -11.24 -24.65 4.54
CA ALA A 89 -11.86 -23.37 4.95
C ALA A 89 -12.77 -22.75 3.86
N LEU A 90 -12.72 -23.26 2.62
CA LEU A 90 -13.63 -22.87 1.52
C LEU A 90 -14.91 -23.74 1.48
N GLU A 91 -15.12 -24.66 2.39
CA GLU A 91 -16.35 -25.46 2.45
C GLU A 91 -17.57 -24.55 2.66
N GLY A 92 -18.63 -24.76 1.89
CA GLY A 92 -19.83 -23.93 1.96
C GLY A 92 -19.71 -22.51 1.35
N SER A 93 -18.54 -22.13 0.80
CA SER A 93 -18.32 -20.79 0.22
C SER A 93 -19.04 -20.54 -1.12
N GLY A 94 -19.50 -21.61 -1.79
CA GLY A 94 -20.09 -21.53 -3.13
C GLY A 94 -19.07 -21.30 -4.24
N ALA A 95 -17.76 -21.30 -3.94
CA ALA A 95 -16.72 -21.19 -4.96
C ALA A 95 -16.62 -22.50 -5.76
N THR A 96 -16.45 -22.37 -7.08
CA THR A 96 -16.21 -23.51 -7.99
C THR A 96 -14.77 -23.59 -8.48
N ARG A 97 -14.01 -22.50 -8.29
CA ARG A 97 -12.59 -22.36 -8.66
C ARG A 97 -11.80 -21.82 -7.50
N VAL A 98 -10.52 -22.11 -7.46
CA VAL A 98 -9.60 -21.59 -6.44
C VAL A 98 -8.26 -21.20 -7.07
N LEU A 99 -7.74 -20.06 -6.65
CA LEU A 99 -6.35 -19.65 -6.88
C LEU A 99 -5.55 -19.86 -5.61
N ILE A 100 -4.41 -20.54 -5.69
CA ILE A 100 -3.48 -20.76 -4.58
C ILE A 100 -2.25 -19.90 -4.83
N HIS A 101 -1.94 -19.00 -3.89
CA HIS A 101 -0.86 -18.02 -4.06
C HIS A 101 0.09 -18.00 -2.87
N ASP A 102 1.36 -17.89 -3.15
CA ASP A 102 2.39 -17.66 -2.15
C ASP A 102 2.37 -16.17 -1.73
N ILE A 103 2.03 -15.88 -0.48
CA ILE A 103 2.00 -14.51 0.07
C ILE A 103 3.31 -13.74 -0.14
N ALA A 104 4.41 -14.43 -0.34
CA ALA A 104 5.73 -13.88 -0.58
C ALA A 104 5.99 -13.43 -2.04
N ARG A 105 4.95 -13.33 -2.87
CA ARG A 105 4.99 -12.73 -4.22
C ARG A 105 4.16 -11.43 -4.25
N PRO A 106 4.68 -10.35 -3.67
CA PRO A 106 3.92 -9.11 -3.51
C PRO A 106 3.67 -8.35 -4.80
N CYS A 107 4.37 -8.69 -5.88
CA CYS A 107 4.33 -7.98 -7.15
C CYS A 107 3.43 -8.69 -8.21
N VAL A 108 2.49 -9.54 -7.76
CA VAL A 108 1.54 -10.17 -8.68
C VAL A 108 0.63 -9.13 -9.32
N SER A 109 0.51 -9.15 -10.66
CA SER A 109 -0.33 -8.21 -11.40
C SER A 109 -1.79 -8.66 -11.45
N GLN A 110 -2.70 -7.72 -11.70
CA GLN A 110 -4.11 -8.02 -11.96
C GLN A 110 -4.29 -8.80 -13.26
N GLU A 111 -3.46 -8.51 -14.25
CA GLU A 111 -3.42 -9.16 -15.54
C GLU A 111 -3.07 -10.64 -15.40
N LEU A 112 -2.09 -10.98 -14.57
CA LEU A 112 -1.71 -12.37 -14.32
C LEU A 112 -2.80 -13.14 -13.58
N ILE A 113 -3.44 -12.52 -12.58
CA ILE A 113 -4.58 -13.12 -11.87
C ILE A 113 -5.72 -13.42 -12.86
N ALA A 114 -6.07 -12.44 -13.70
CA ALA A 114 -7.12 -12.58 -14.69
C ALA A 114 -6.79 -13.65 -15.74
N ALA A 115 -5.55 -13.73 -16.21
CA ALA A 115 -5.10 -14.73 -17.17
C ALA A 115 -5.22 -16.16 -16.62
N VAL A 116 -4.87 -16.39 -15.36
CA VAL A 116 -5.03 -17.70 -14.71
C VAL A 116 -6.50 -18.05 -14.55
N ILE A 117 -7.37 -17.09 -14.17
CA ILE A 117 -8.82 -17.32 -14.06
C ILE A 117 -9.41 -17.71 -15.42
N ALA A 118 -9.06 -16.97 -16.48
CA ALA A 118 -9.56 -17.23 -17.85
C ALA A 118 -9.14 -18.61 -18.37
N ALA A 119 -7.91 -19.04 -18.11
CA ALA A 119 -7.42 -20.35 -18.53
C ALA A 119 -8.18 -21.53 -17.89
N LEU A 120 -8.88 -21.31 -16.77
CA LEU A 120 -9.75 -22.32 -16.14
C LEU A 120 -11.09 -22.51 -16.86
N ASP A 121 -11.40 -21.73 -17.88
CA ASP A 121 -12.55 -21.99 -18.74
C ASP A 121 -12.31 -23.20 -19.66
N ASP A 122 -11.04 -23.44 -20.05
CA ASP A 122 -10.64 -24.48 -21.02
C ASP A 122 -9.83 -25.62 -20.39
N ALA A 123 -9.43 -25.50 -19.11
CA ALA A 123 -8.62 -26.50 -18.42
C ALA A 123 -9.00 -26.66 -16.95
N PRO A 124 -8.92 -27.87 -16.37
CA PRO A 124 -9.22 -28.10 -14.95
C PRO A 124 -8.19 -27.44 -14.00
N ALA A 125 -7.01 -27.08 -14.53
CA ALA A 125 -5.95 -26.41 -13.81
C ALA A 125 -5.14 -25.51 -14.75
N ALA A 126 -4.60 -24.39 -14.20
CA ALA A 126 -3.73 -23.48 -14.93
C ALA A 126 -2.70 -22.85 -13.98
N ALA A 127 -1.50 -22.61 -14.47
CA ALA A 127 -0.45 -22.00 -13.68
C ALA A 127 0.48 -21.12 -14.53
N PRO A 128 1.01 -20.00 -14.00
CA PRO A 128 1.96 -19.19 -14.73
C PRO A 128 3.33 -19.85 -14.74
N GLY A 129 3.93 -19.87 -15.91
CA GLY A 129 5.29 -20.34 -16.15
C GLY A 129 6.11 -19.29 -16.88
N LEU A 130 7.22 -18.86 -16.28
CA LEU A 130 8.18 -17.99 -16.94
C LEU A 130 9.18 -18.86 -17.69
N ALA A 131 9.24 -18.75 -19.01
CA ALA A 131 10.17 -19.52 -19.83
C ALA A 131 11.63 -19.24 -19.42
N VAL A 132 12.42 -20.28 -19.31
CA VAL A 132 13.86 -20.14 -18.97
C VAL A 132 14.62 -19.68 -20.21
N THR A 133 15.25 -18.52 -20.12
CA THR A 133 16.01 -17.90 -21.22
C THR A 133 17.53 -18.10 -21.10
N ASP A 134 18.04 -18.25 -19.86
CA ASP A 134 19.45 -18.44 -19.61
C ASP A 134 19.88 -19.91 -19.78
N ALA A 135 21.17 -20.15 -20.02
CA ALA A 135 21.73 -21.49 -19.98
C ALA A 135 21.63 -22.08 -18.57
N LEU A 136 21.20 -23.34 -18.48
CA LEU A 136 21.08 -24.03 -17.20
C LEU A 136 22.30 -24.95 -16.98
N TRP A 137 22.93 -24.77 -15.82
CA TRP A 137 24.04 -25.61 -15.39
C TRP A 137 23.62 -26.50 -14.22
N THR A 138 24.17 -27.70 -14.20
CA THR A 138 24.28 -28.49 -12.97
C THR A 138 25.59 -28.16 -12.28
N GLY A 139 25.62 -28.14 -10.94
CA GLY A 139 26.81 -27.79 -10.18
C GLY A 139 26.94 -28.60 -8.91
N ALA A 140 28.19 -28.90 -8.51
CA ALA A 140 28.53 -29.47 -7.22
C ALA A 140 29.83 -28.80 -6.73
N GLU A 141 29.96 -28.63 -5.40
CA GLU A 141 31.17 -28.12 -4.73
C GLU A 141 31.71 -26.80 -5.33
N GLY A 142 30.79 -25.91 -5.79
CA GLY A 142 31.17 -24.61 -6.35
C GLY A 142 31.65 -24.66 -7.83
N ALA A 143 31.60 -25.82 -8.49
CA ALA A 143 31.98 -26.00 -9.90
C ALA A 143 30.79 -26.41 -10.76
N VAL A 144 30.83 -26.02 -12.04
CA VAL A 144 29.85 -26.48 -13.04
C VAL A 144 30.15 -27.93 -13.40
N THR A 145 29.18 -28.83 -13.25
CA THR A 145 29.30 -30.26 -13.54
C THR A 145 28.63 -30.70 -14.84
N GLY A 146 27.85 -29.80 -15.45
CA GLY A 146 27.17 -30.10 -16.71
C GLY A 146 26.16 -29.00 -17.09
N THR A 147 25.47 -29.24 -18.19
CA THR A 147 24.42 -28.35 -18.70
C THR A 147 23.07 -29.11 -18.84
N ARG A 148 21.98 -28.37 -18.82
CA ARG A 148 20.63 -28.89 -19.13
C ARG A 148 20.05 -28.12 -20.31
N ASP A 149 19.39 -28.81 -21.21
CA ASP A 149 18.59 -28.17 -22.23
C ASP A 149 17.43 -27.44 -21.56
N ARG A 150 17.27 -26.16 -21.93
CA ARG A 150 16.20 -25.28 -21.42
C ARG A 150 14.90 -25.35 -22.20
N SER A 151 14.89 -26.02 -23.35
CA SER A 151 13.71 -26.14 -24.20
C SER A 151 12.54 -26.78 -23.44
N GLY A 152 11.42 -26.06 -23.37
CA GLY A 152 10.23 -26.49 -22.61
C GLY A 152 10.37 -26.41 -21.09
N LEU A 153 11.41 -25.75 -20.56
CA LEU A 153 11.54 -25.51 -19.12
C LEU A 153 10.97 -24.13 -18.74
N PHE A 154 10.24 -24.13 -17.65
CA PHE A 154 9.61 -22.94 -17.10
C PHE A 154 9.91 -22.81 -15.60
N ALA A 155 10.18 -21.59 -15.14
CA ALA A 155 10.16 -21.27 -13.73
C ALA A 155 8.69 -21.11 -13.28
N ALA A 156 8.25 -22.04 -12.42
CA ALA A 156 6.87 -22.06 -11.92
C ALA A 156 6.58 -20.84 -11.02
N GLN A 157 5.42 -20.23 -11.23
CA GLN A 157 4.96 -19.11 -10.43
C GLN A 157 3.59 -19.42 -9.80
N THR A 158 3.11 -18.50 -8.98
CA THR A 158 1.73 -18.46 -8.47
C THR A 158 1.12 -17.09 -8.79
N PRO A 159 -0.24 -16.98 -8.93
CA PRO A 159 -1.25 -17.93 -8.47
C PRO A 159 -1.36 -19.17 -9.34
N GLN A 160 -1.57 -20.34 -8.73
CA GLN A 160 -1.92 -21.57 -9.42
C GLN A 160 -3.43 -21.78 -9.28
N GLY A 161 -4.13 -21.90 -10.40
CA GLY A 161 -5.58 -21.97 -10.47
C GLY A 161 -6.07 -23.39 -10.73
N PHE A 162 -7.21 -23.73 -10.11
CA PHE A 162 -7.80 -25.06 -10.20
C PHE A 162 -9.31 -25.02 -10.11
N HIS A 163 -9.99 -25.99 -10.72
CA HIS A 163 -11.35 -26.35 -10.33
C HIS A 163 -11.32 -26.89 -8.89
N LEU A 164 -12.16 -26.34 -8.01
CA LEU A 164 -12.06 -26.54 -6.56
C LEU A 164 -12.18 -28.01 -6.15
N ASP A 165 -13.17 -28.72 -6.67
CA ASP A 165 -13.39 -30.14 -6.32
C ASP A 165 -12.27 -31.04 -6.84
N ALA A 166 -11.72 -30.73 -8.03
CA ALA A 166 -10.63 -31.48 -8.60
C ALA A 166 -9.34 -31.40 -7.76
N ILE A 167 -8.97 -30.18 -7.33
CA ILE A 167 -7.76 -30.01 -6.50
C ILE A 167 -7.96 -30.54 -5.08
N ARG A 168 -9.15 -30.45 -4.51
CA ARG A 168 -9.48 -31.09 -3.22
C ARG A 168 -9.27 -32.60 -3.28
N ALA A 169 -9.82 -33.25 -4.30
CA ALA A 169 -9.64 -34.68 -4.50
C ALA A 169 -8.17 -35.06 -4.72
N ALA A 170 -7.43 -34.25 -5.50
CA ALA A 170 -6.00 -34.45 -5.72
C ALA A 170 -5.19 -34.36 -4.42
N HIS A 171 -5.42 -33.35 -3.59
CA HIS A 171 -4.75 -33.20 -2.29
C HIS A 171 -5.14 -34.29 -1.29
N ALA A 172 -6.37 -34.82 -1.33
CA ALA A 172 -6.80 -35.90 -0.46
C ALA A 172 -6.10 -37.22 -0.81
N ALA A 173 -5.82 -37.45 -2.11
CA ALA A 173 -5.13 -38.65 -2.59
C ALA A 173 -3.59 -38.57 -2.53
N HIS A 174 -3.01 -37.39 -2.40
CA HIS A 174 -1.57 -37.18 -2.48
C HIS A 174 -0.87 -37.46 -1.15
N LEU A 175 0.15 -38.34 -1.18
CA LEU A 175 0.87 -38.79 0.03
C LEU A 175 1.87 -37.78 0.62
N GLY A 176 2.01 -36.58 0.03
CA GLY A 176 2.92 -35.51 0.47
C GLY A 176 4.22 -35.42 -0.36
N GLY A 177 5.05 -34.44 -0.05
CA GLY A 177 6.36 -34.24 -0.72
C GLY A 177 6.32 -33.48 -2.04
N ALA A 178 5.17 -32.95 -2.48
CA ALA A 178 5.07 -32.15 -3.69
C ALA A 178 5.73 -30.76 -3.52
N ALA A 179 6.39 -30.29 -4.57
CA ALA A 179 7.02 -28.97 -4.60
C ALA A 179 5.98 -27.83 -4.66
N ASP A 180 4.86 -28.06 -5.37
CA ASP A 180 3.75 -27.12 -5.51
C ASP A 180 2.42 -27.85 -5.81
N ASP A 181 1.33 -27.07 -6.01
CA ASP A 181 0.00 -27.65 -6.24
C ASP A 181 -0.18 -28.17 -7.67
N VAL A 182 0.65 -27.71 -8.61
CA VAL A 182 0.70 -28.27 -9.99
C VAL A 182 1.20 -29.70 -9.96
N GLU A 183 2.20 -30.02 -9.16
CA GLU A 183 2.68 -31.39 -9.01
C GLU A 183 1.60 -32.32 -8.45
N VAL A 184 0.86 -31.85 -7.42
CA VAL A 184 -0.30 -32.57 -6.84
C VAL A 184 -1.38 -32.81 -7.90
N ALA A 185 -1.74 -31.78 -8.66
CA ALA A 185 -2.76 -31.88 -9.70
C ALA A 185 -2.34 -32.87 -10.80
N ARG A 186 -1.07 -32.82 -11.25
CA ARG A 186 -0.55 -33.74 -12.28
C ARG A 186 -0.47 -35.17 -11.80
N ALA A 187 -0.09 -35.40 -10.54
CA ALA A 187 -0.09 -36.75 -9.95
C ALA A 187 -1.50 -37.36 -9.93
N ALA A 188 -2.54 -36.53 -9.82
CA ALA A 188 -3.94 -36.93 -9.94
C ALA A 188 -4.45 -37.00 -11.40
N GLY A 189 -3.57 -36.87 -12.41
CA GLY A 189 -3.93 -36.94 -13.83
C GLY A 189 -4.58 -35.69 -14.41
N LEU A 190 -4.60 -34.56 -13.69
CA LEU A 190 -5.18 -33.34 -14.21
C LEU A 190 -4.27 -32.71 -15.25
N ARG A 191 -4.85 -32.25 -16.36
CA ARG A 191 -4.15 -31.38 -17.31
C ARG A 191 -4.01 -29.99 -16.73
N VAL A 192 -2.77 -29.47 -16.68
CA VAL A 192 -2.47 -28.12 -16.23
C VAL A 192 -2.06 -27.25 -17.42
N ALA A 193 -2.83 -26.22 -17.72
CA ALA A 193 -2.47 -25.23 -18.74
C ALA A 193 -1.36 -24.31 -18.22
N ILE A 194 -0.38 -23.99 -19.07
CA ILE A 194 0.64 -22.97 -18.74
C ILE A 194 0.17 -21.64 -19.32
N VAL A 195 0.03 -20.63 -18.48
CA VAL A 195 -0.12 -19.24 -18.91
C VAL A 195 1.23 -18.53 -18.88
N PRO A 196 1.48 -17.48 -19.69
CA PRO A 196 2.70 -16.72 -19.61
C PRO A 196 2.91 -16.15 -18.20
N GLY A 197 4.07 -16.44 -17.60
CA GLY A 197 4.47 -15.86 -16.34
C GLY A 197 5.11 -14.47 -16.50
N GLU A 198 5.28 -13.76 -15.41
CA GLU A 198 5.83 -12.40 -15.38
C GLU A 198 7.15 -12.36 -14.61
N ALA A 199 8.17 -11.70 -15.19
CA ALA A 199 9.48 -11.55 -14.55
C ALA A 199 9.40 -10.73 -13.25
N ASP A 200 8.43 -9.81 -13.17
CA ASP A 200 8.20 -8.97 -12.02
C ASP A 200 7.40 -9.68 -10.90
N ASN A 201 6.71 -10.80 -11.18
CA ASN A 201 6.04 -11.63 -10.18
C ASN A 201 7.04 -12.50 -9.41
N LEU A 202 8.04 -11.88 -8.83
CA LEU A 202 9.11 -12.56 -8.12
C LEU A 202 8.66 -13.06 -6.73
N LYS A 203 9.25 -14.17 -6.29
CA LYS A 203 9.06 -14.68 -4.92
C LYS A 203 10.20 -14.18 -4.04
N ILE A 204 9.89 -13.46 -2.97
CA ILE A 204 10.89 -13.06 -1.97
C ILE A 204 11.41 -14.32 -1.25
N THR A 205 12.67 -14.67 -1.50
CA THR A 205 13.33 -15.84 -0.95
C THR A 205 14.66 -15.50 -0.30
N ARG A 206 15.35 -14.47 -0.77
CA ARG A 206 16.66 -14.00 -0.32
C ARG A 206 16.60 -12.52 0.07
N PRO A 207 17.54 -12.00 0.87
CA PRO A 207 17.54 -10.58 1.25
C PRO A 207 17.52 -9.61 0.07
N GLY A 208 18.26 -9.90 -1.01
CA GLY A 208 18.29 -9.04 -2.21
C GLY A 208 16.96 -8.94 -2.98
N ASP A 209 16.04 -9.88 -2.77
CA ASP A 209 14.72 -9.87 -3.45
C ASP A 209 13.83 -8.72 -2.95
N PHE A 210 14.04 -8.25 -1.70
CA PHE A 210 13.30 -7.10 -1.16
C PHE A 210 13.57 -5.83 -1.97
N ALA A 211 14.83 -5.50 -2.22
CA ALA A 211 15.19 -4.32 -3.01
C ALA A 211 14.68 -4.41 -4.46
N ARG A 212 14.65 -5.62 -5.02
CA ARG A 212 14.07 -5.85 -6.35
C ARG A 212 12.56 -5.66 -6.35
N ALA A 213 11.85 -6.28 -5.39
CA ALA A 213 10.40 -6.13 -5.25
C ALA A 213 10.00 -4.67 -5.00
N GLU A 214 10.74 -3.95 -4.15
CA GLU A 214 10.49 -2.55 -3.87
C GLU A 214 10.60 -1.67 -5.13
N ARG A 215 11.61 -1.89 -5.97
CA ARG A 215 11.75 -1.17 -7.24
C ARG A 215 10.58 -1.45 -8.19
N ILE A 216 10.07 -2.68 -8.23
CA ILE A 216 8.91 -3.05 -9.06
C ILE A 216 7.66 -2.34 -8.55
N LEU A 217 7.37 -2.43 -7.25
CA LEU A 217 6.20 -1.82 -6.63
C LEU A 217 6.22 -0.29 -6.75
N ARG A 218 7.39 0.34 -6.60
CA ARG A 218 7.54 1.80 -6.78
C ARG A 218 7.27 2.27 -8.22
N LYS A 219 7.42 1.42 -9.23
CA LYS A 219 7.06 1.75 -10.62
C LYS A 219 5.55 1.87 -10.85
N THR A 220 4.75 1.23 -10.02
CA THR A 220 3.28 1.29 -10.07
C THR A 220 2.68 2.33 -9.12
N MET A 221 3.52 3.07 -8.36
CA MET A 221 3.04 4.10 -7.43
C MET A 221 2.50 5.31 -8.19
N ASP A 222 1.27 5.70 -7.89
CA ASP A 222 0.67 6.98 -8.29
C ASP A 222 1.21 8.07 -7.36
N VAL A 223 2.11 8.90 -7.86
CA VAL A 223 2.67 10.04 -7.11
C VAL A 223 1.97 11.31 -7.56
N ARG A 224 1.29 11.99 -6.63
CA ARG A 224 0.59 13.25 -6.90
C ARG A 224 1.19 14.38 -6.11
N LEU A 225 1.30 15.52 -6.76
CA LEU A 225 1.75 16.78 -6.15
C LEU A 225 0.62 17.79 -6.23
N GLY A 226 0.39 18.48 -5.13
CA GLY A 226 -0.52 19.62 -5.09
C GLY A 226 0.15 20.83 -4.46
N ASN A 227 -0.25 22.03 -4.91
CA ASN A 227 0.18 23.29 -4.36
C ASN A 227 -1.03 24.04 -3.83
N GLY A 228 -0.84 24.71 -2.69
CA GLY A 228 -1.82 25.62 -2.12
C GLY A 228 -1.18 26.97 -1.85
N TYR A 229 -1.93 28.01 -2.07
CA TYR A 229 -1.53 29.38 -1.75
C TYR A 229 -2.69 30.10 -1.08
N ASP A 230 -2.41 30.72 0.06
CA ASP A 230 -3.40 31.52 0.78
C ASP A 230 -2.81 32.81 1.32
N VAL A 231 -3.67 33.79 1.56
CA VAL A 231 -3.29 35.12 2.05
C VAL A 231 -4.33 35.65 3.02
N HIS A 232 -3.86 36.07 4.19
CA HIS A 232 -4.70 36.78 5.16
C HIS A 232 -4.13 38.15 5.50
N ARG A 233 -5.01 39.15 5.48
CA ARG A 233 -4.63 40.53 5.87
C ARG A 233 -4.58 40.66 7.40
N PHE A 234 -3.74 41.57 7.86
CA PHE A 234 -3.74 41.97 9.27
C PHE A 234 -4.99 42.78 9.67
N GLY A 235 -5.38 42.60 10.91
CA GLY A 235 -6.47 43.29 11.56
C GLY A 235 -6.21 43.48 13.07
N PRO A 236 -7.21 43.91 13.84
CA PRO A 236 -7.07 44.03 15.31
C PRO A 236 -6.76 42.65 15.94
N GLY A 237 -5.87 42.65 16.92
CA GLY A 237 -5.47 41.43 17.64
C GLY A 237 -4.14 41.62 18.36
N ASP A 238 -3.74 40.60 19.12
CA ASP A 238 -2.50 40.55 19.89
C ASP A 238 -1.63 39.35 19.55
N HIS A 239 -2.05 38.54 18.54
CA HIS A 239 -1.35 37.38 18.06
C HIS A 239 -1.84 36.98 16.66
N VAL A 240 -1.10 36.11 16.02
CA VAL A 240 -1.50 35.41 14.80
C VAL A 240 -1.49 33.89 15.02
N MET A 241 -2.45 33.17 14.44
CA MET A 241 -2.41 31.70 14.36
C MET A 241 -1.69 31.30 13.09
N LEU A 242 -0.64 30.49 13.21
CA LEU A 242 0.17 30.03 12.07
C LEU A 242 0.52 28.55 12.26
N CYS A 243 0.05 27.70 11.38
CA CYS A 243 0.25 26.25 11.44
C CYS A 243 -0.12 25.66 12.82
N GLY A 244 -1.20 26.17 13.44
CA GLY A 244 -1.72 25.73 14.73
C GLY A 244 -0.99 26.29 15.95
N VAL A 245 -0.01 27.17 15.76
CA VAL A 245 0.75 27.78 16.84
C VAL A 245 0.37 29.24 16.99
N ARG A 246 0.12 29.64 18.24
CA ARG A 246 -0.14 31.04 18.58
C ARG A 246 1.18 31.83 18.67
N VAL A 247 1.40 32.71 17.70
CA VAL A 247 2.60 33.54 17.64
C VAL A 247 2.27 34.96 18.08
N PRO A 248 2.93 35.52 19.12
CA PRO A 248 2.71 36.86 19.57
C PRO A 248 2.96 37.90 18.47
N HIS A 249 2.04 38.82 18.28
CA HIS A 249 2.13 39.91 17.30
C HIS A 249 1.21 41.06 17.74
N ASP A 250 1.47 42.27 17.30
CA ASP A 250 0.67 43.48 17.65
C ASP A 250 -0.65 43.58 16.84
N ARG A 251 -0.89 42.68 15.93
CA ARG A 251 -2.11 42.53 15.08
C ARG A 251 -2.50 41.08 14.92
N GLY A 252 -3.78 40.79 14.69
CA GLY A 252 -4.28 39.48 14.30
C GLY A 252 -4.41 39.32 12.78
N LEU A 253 -4.66 38.12 12.32
CA LEU A 253 -5.09 37.88 10.94
C LEU A 253 -6.61 37.87 10.83
N GLN A 254 -7.16 38.29 9.70
CA GLN A 254 -8.57 38.33 9.42
C GLN A 254 -8.95 37.25 8.41
N GLY A 255 -9.94 36.44 8.74
CA GLY A 255 -10.46 35.35 7.88
C GLY A 255 -11.86 34.91 8.33
N HIS A 256 -12.41 33.93 7.67
CA HIS A 256 -13.70 33.31 8.02
C HIS A 256 -13.59 32.30 9.16
N SER A 257 -12.37 31.73 9.36
CA SER A 257 -12.00 30.81 10.44
C SER A 257 -11.13 31.53 11.49
N ASP A 258 -10.23 30.81 12.16
CA ASP A 258 -9.15 31.37 12.97
C ASP A 258 -8.04 32.05 12.14
N ALA A 259 -8.20 32.08 10.82
CA ALA A 259 -7.33 32.70 9.83
C ALA A 259 -5.90 32.13 9.80
N ASP A 260 -5.72 30.83 10.10
CA ASP A 260 -4.44 30.14 9.94
C ASP A 260 -4.10 29.93 8.46
N VAL A 261 -3.37 30.91 7.91
CA VAL A 261 -2.99 30.94 6.49
C VAL A 261 -2.13 29.74 6.07
N GLY A 262 -1.32 29.21 7.01
CA GLY A 262 -0.46 28.05 6.75
C GLY A 262 -1.27 26.77 6.62
N MET A 263 -2.21 26.54 7.54
CA MET A 263 -3.09 25.37 7.47
C MET A 263 -4.01 25.41 6.25
N HIS A 264 -4.51 26.58 5.88
CA HIS A 264 -5.32 26.74 4.66
C HIS A 264 -4.53 26.36 3.40
N ALA A 265 -3.32 26.91 3.26
CA ALA A 265 -2.46 26.57 2.11
C ALA A 265 -2.13 25.08 2.05
N ILE A 266 -1.85 24.43 3.19
CA ILE A 266 -1.59 22.97 3.24
C ILE A 266 -2.84 22.17 2.88
N THR A 267 -4.00 22.56 3.37
CA THR A 267 -5.28 21.91 3.08
C THR A 267 -5.57 21.95 1.59
N ASP A 268 -5.43 23.12 0.95
CA ASP A 268 -5.61 23.26 -0.50
C ASP A 268 -4.57 22.49 -1.31
N ALA A 269 -3.33 22.40 -0.82
CA ALA A 269 -2.31 21.57 -1.44
C ALA A 269 -2.72 20.09 -1.47
N ILE A 270 -3.28 19.57 -0.37
CA ILE A 270 -3.75 18.18 -0.30
C ILE A 270 -4.95 17.96 -1.22
N TYR A 271 -5.96 18.85 -1.20
CA TYR A 271 -7.10 18.75 -2.10
C TYR A 271 -6.69 18.86 -3.57
N GLY A 272 -5.75 19.76 -3.90
CA GLY A 272 -5.20 19.90 -5.23
C GLY A 272 -4.52 18.64 -5.73
N ALA A 273 -3.70 17.97 -4.89
CA ALA A 273 -3.07 16.70 -5.19
C ALA A 273 -4.11 15.59 -5.47
N LEU A 274 -5.24 15.61 -4.76
CA LEU A 274 -6.34 14.67 -4.93
C LEU A 274 -7.28 15.02 -6.10
N ALA A 275 -7.09 16.18 -6.75
CA ALA A 275 -8.02 16.75 -7.72
C ALA A 275 -9.45 16.95 -7.16
N GLN A 276 -9.56 17.33 -5.87
CA GLN A 276 -10.83 17.51 -5.15
C GLN A 276 -11.21 18.99 -4.92
N GLY A 277 -10.56 19.92 -5.61
CA GLY A 277 -10.83 21.36 -5.51
C GLY A 277 -10.08 22.03 -4.34
N ASP A 278 -10.77 22.81 -3.53
CA ASP A 278 -10.26 23.66 -2.47
C ASP A 278 -11.11 23.60 -1.19
N ILE A 279 -10.70 24.29 -0.14
CA ILE A 279 -11.45 24.39 1.13
C ILE A 279 -12.87 24.87 0.87
N GLY A 280 -13.08 25.88 0.02
CA GLY A 280 -14.39 26.46 -0.25
C GLY A 280 -15.40 25.47 -0.82
N ARG A 281 -14.94 24.44 -1.53
CA ARG A 281 -15.78 23.36 -2.03
C ARG A 281 -16.27 22.43 -0.93
N HIS A 282 -15.45 22.13 0.07
CA HIS A 282 -15.77 21.21 1.15
C HIS A 282 -16.44 21.92 2.34
N PHE A 283 -16.07 23.16 2.57
CA PHE A 283 -16.50 24.02 3.69
C PHE A 283 -16.94 25.39 3.15
N PRO A 284 -18.14 25.50 2.55
CA PRO A 284 -18.58 26.73 1.92
C PRO A 284 -18.57 27.91 2.90
N PRO A 285 -17.95 29.07 2.56
CA PRO A 285 -17.92 30.25 3.43
C PRO A 285 -19.30 30.82 3.75
N SER A 286 -20.32 30.48 2.92
CA SER A 286 -21.70 30.87 3.13
C SER A 286 -22.37 30.12 4.30
N ASP A 287 -21.78 29.02 4.77
CA ASP A 287 -22.33 28.24 5.89
C ASP A 287 -21.83 28.82 7.21
N PRO A 288 -22.76 29.35 8.06
CA PRO A 288 -22.40 30.00 9.33
C PRO A 288 -21.66 29.12 10.32
N GLN A 289 -21.76 27.79 10.21
CA GLN A 289 -21.12 26.86 11.13
C GLN A 289 -19.57 26.94 11.08
N TRP A 290 -19.01 27.40 9.96
CA TRP A 290 -17.57 27.51 9.76
C TRP A 290 -16.97 28.85 10.18
N LYS A 291 -17.84 29.80 10.61
CA LYS A 291 -17.39 31.12 11.05
C LYS A 291 -16.63 31.00 12.37
N GLY A 292 -15.33 31.34 12.36
CA GLY A 292 -14.46 31.22 13.53
C GLY A 292 -14.05 29.77 13.86
N ALA A 293 -14.26 28.83 12.93
CA ALA A 293 -13.84 27.46 13.12
C ALA A 293 -12.31 27.32 13.16
N ASP A 294 -11.83 26.34 13.91
CA ASP A 294 -10.42 25.97 13.97
C ASP A 294 -10.00 25.34 12.62
N SER A 295 -8.94 25.91 12.00
CA SER A 295 -8.43 25.44 10.71
C SER A 295 -7.89 24.00 10.74
N ALA A 296 -7.60 23.47 11.93
CA ALA A 296 -7.26 22.06 12.11
C ALA A 296 -8.38 21.10 11.67
N ILE A 297 -9.65 21.55 11.69
CA ILE A 297 -10.80 20.76 11.19
C ILE A 297 -10.65 20.52 9.69
N PHE A 298 -10.32 21.55 8.93
CA PHE A 298 -10.18 21.48 7.48
C PHE A 298 -8.98 20.62 7.08
N LEU A 299 -7.86 20.81 7.77
CA LEU A 299 -6.63 20.07 7.52
C LEU A 299 -6.81 18.56 7.83
N ARG A 300 -7.47 18.24 8.94
CA ARG A 300 -7.78 16.85 9.30
C ARG A 300 -8.66 16.18 8.26
N HIS A 301 -9.71 16.86 7.81
CA HIS A 301 -10.59 16.35 6.75
C HIS A 301 -9.81 16.07 5.44
N ALA A 302 -8.90 16.95 5.03
CA ALA A 302 -8.09 16.72 3.83
C ALA A 302 -7.18 15.49 3.98
N GLY A 303 -6.56 15.31 5.16
CA GLY A 303 -5.76 14.11 5.46
C GLY A 303 -6.58 12.83 5.49
N GLU A 304 -7.80 12.86 6.05
CA GLU A 304 -8.72 11.73 6.05
C GLU A 304 -9.20 11.38 4.64
N LEU A 305 -9.54 12.38 3.82
CA LEU A 305 -9.94 12.18 2.43
C LEU A 305 -8.81 11.54 1.61
N ALA A 306 -7.55 11.97 1.81
CA ALA A 306 -6.41 11.33 1.16
C ALA A 306 -6.35 9.84 1.50
N ARG A 307 -6.48 9.46 2.78
CA ARG A 307 -6.50 8.05 3.21
C ARG A 307 -7.68 7.28 2.64
N GLN A 308 -8.87 7.86 2.62
CA GLN A 308 -10.08 7.23 2.04
C GLN A 308 -9.93 6.96 0.54
N MET A 309 -9.22 7.83 -0.19
CA MET A 309 -8.91 7.66 -1.61
C MET A 309 -7.70 6.74 -1.88
N GLY A 310 -7.13 6.12 -0.84
CA GLY A 310 -6.00 5.19 -0.98
C GLY A 310 -4.63 5.86 -1.06
N PHE A 311 -4.52 7.15 -0.73
CA PHE A 311 -3.27 7.90 -0.73
C PHE A 311 -2.70 8.06 0.68
N GLN A 312 -1.36 8.03 0.76
CA GLN A 312 -0.60 8.41 1.94
C GLN A 312 0.11 9.75 1.67
N ILE A 313 0.13 10.63 2.66
CA ILE A 313 0.91 11.86 2.59
C ILE A 313 2.39 11.50 2.74
N SER A 314 3.17 11.73 1.68
CA SER A 314 4.62 11.48 1.68
C SER A 314 5.37 12.56 2.44
N ASN A 315 5.07 13.83 2.14
CA ASN A 315 5.59 14.98 2.88
C ASN A 315 4.74 16.23 2.62
N ILE A 316 4.87 17.20 3.52
CA ILE A 316 4.35 18.55 3.45
C ILE A 316 5.50 19.54 3.55
N ASP A 317 5.50 20.56 2.71
CA ASP A 317 6.41 21.71 2.79
C ASP A 317 5.59 22.99 2.75
N CYS A 318 5.69 23.80 3.81
CA CYS A 318 4.98 25.08 3.97
C CYS A 318 5.96 26.23 4.12
N THR A 319 5.80 27.26 3.29
CA THR A 319 6.58 28.49 3.37
C THR A 319 5.66 29.65 3.77
N LEU A 320 5.92 30.25 4.95
CA LEU A 320 5.24 31.45 5.41
C LEU A 320 6.01 32.68 4.93
N ILE A 321 5.31 33.62 4.32
CA ILE A 321 5.90 34.82 3.68
C ILE A 321 5.43 36.06 4.45
N CYS A 322 6.31 36.62 5.26
CA CYS A 322 6.03 37.82 6.06
C CYS A 322 7.33 38.50 6.54
N GLU A 323 7.28 39.79 6.83
CA GLU A 323 8.37 40.52 7.46
C GLU A 323 8.39 40.24 8.98
N ASN A 324 7.22 40.24 9.59
CA ASN A 324 6.96 39.91 10.99
C ASN A 324 5.64 39.12 11.11
N PRO A 325 5.53 38.21 12.12
CA PRO A 325 6.53 37.89 13.16
C PRO A 325 7.69 37.05 12.59
N LYS A 326 8.74 36.85 13.38
CA LYS A 326 9.82 35.90 13.02
C LYS A 326 9.37 34.50 13.28
N ILE A 327 9.27 33.68 12.23
CA ILE A 327 8.71 32.31 12.24
C ILE A 327 9.72 31.29 12.72
N GLY A 328 11.02 31.46 12.41
CA GLY A 328 12.05 30.47 12.71
C GLY A 328 12.01 29.88 14.13
N PRO A 329 11.83 30.66 15.20
CA PRO A 329 11.73 30.13 16.57
C PRO A 329 10.54 29.18 16.80
N HIS A 330 9.49 29.23 15.98
CA HIS A 330 8.25 28.48 16.12
C HIS A 330 8.12 27.33 15.11
N ALA A 331 9.03 27.23 14.14
CA ALA A 331 8.89 26.32 13.00
C ALA A 331 8.85 24.83 13.42
N GLU A 332 9.62 24.46 14.44
CA GLU A 332 9.64 23.07 14.95
C GLU A 332 8.30 22.71 15.64
N GLU A 333 7.77 23.61 16.47
CA GLU A 333 6.47 23.43 17.12
C GLU A 333 5.34 23.35 16.08
N MET A 334 5.36 24.21 15.06
CA MET A 334 4.42 24.19 13.94
C MET A 334 4.48 22.85 13.20
N ALA A 335 5.66 22.33 12.89
CA ALA A 335 5.82 21.04 12.24
C ALA A 335 5.27 19.89 13.09
N GLN A 336 5.45 19.92 14.41
CA GLN A 336 4.90 18.92 15.33
C GLN A 336 3.37 18.99 15.38
N VAL A 337 2.76 20.16 15.46
CA VAL A 337 1.29 20.32 15.45
C VAL A 337 0.70 19.78 14.14
N LEU A 338 1.26 20.15 12.99
CA LEU A 338 0.80 19.68 11.68
C LEU A 338 0.94 18.18 11.54
N SER A 339 2.05 17.59 12.01
CA SER A 339 2.28 16.15 11.98
C SER A 339 1.24 15.37 12.77
N GLN A 340 0.86 15.87 13.96
CA GLN A 340 -0.18 15.28 14.80
C GLN A 340 -1.57 15.36 14.15
N ILE A 341 -1.92 16.49 13.52
CA ILE A 341 -3.22 16.67 12.85
C ILE A 341 -3.35 15.72 11.66
N LEU A 342 -2.27 15.56 10.88
CA LEU A 342 -2.23 14.75 9.67
C LEU A 342 -1.93 13.26 9.93
N ASP A 343 -1.53 12.91 11.16
CA ASP A 343 -1.10 11.56 11.54
C ASP A 343 0.06 11.04 10.67
N ILE A 344 1.12 11.87 10.54
CA ILE A 344 2.36 11.55 9.82
C ILE A 344 3.56 11.85 10.72
N ALA A 345 4.73 11.26 10.40
CA ALA A 345 5.95 11.50 11.16
C ALA A 345 6.41 12.97 11.02
N ALA A 346 6.92 13.57 12.09
CA ALA A 346 7.32 14.98 12.11
C ALA A 346 8.42 15.32 11.10
N ASP A 347 9.31 14.39 10.78
CA ASP A 347 10.35 14.52 9.76
C ASP A 347 9.80 14.59 8.32
N ARG A 348 8.50 14.42 8.16
CA ARG A 348 7.76 14.57 6.90
C ARG A 348 7.11 15.94 6.73
N VAL A 349 7.23 16.82 7.72
CA VAL A 349 6.65 18.16 7.70
C VAL A 349 7.76 19.21 7.80
N SER A 350 7.84 20.07 6.81
CA SER A 350 8.75 21.22 6.79
C SER A 350 7.94 22.51 6.89
N VAL A 351 8.29 23.36 7.86
CA VAL A 351 7.80 24.73 7.96
C VAL A 351 8.99 25.67 7.89
N LYS A 352 8.96 26.58 6.95
CA LYS A 352 10.01 27.59 6.72
C LYS A 352 9.40 28.97 6.47
N ALA A 353 10.20 29.99 6.52
CA ALA A 353 9.75 31.34 6.27
C ALA A 353 10.71 32.11 5.37
N THR A 354 10.18 33.11 4.68
CA THR A 354 10.95 34.09 3.94
C THR A 354 10.33 35.46 4.08
N THR A 355 11.15 36.51 3.96
CA THR A 355 10.66 37.87 3.73
C THR A 355 10.39 38.08 2.26
N SER A 356 9.73 39.17 1.92
CA SER A 356 9.60 39.63 0.53
C SER A 356 10.49 40.84 0.24
N GLU A 357 11.54 41.01 1.00
CA GLU A 357 12.51 42.13 0.89
C GLU A 357 11.82 43.50 0.83
N ARG A 358 10.76 43.68 1.66
CA ARG A 358 9.89 44.86 1.72
C ARG A 358 9.11 45.16 0.44
N LEU A 359 9.02 44.22 -0.49
CA LEU A 359 8.23 44.31 -1.71
C LEU A 359 6.81 43.74 -1.53
N GLY A 360 5.88 44.29 -2.25
CA GLY A 360 4.49 43.82 -2.27
C GLY A 360 3.77 44.06 -0.91
N PHE A 361 2.60 43.43 -0.76
CA PHE A 361 1.73 43.57 0.42
C PHE A 361 2.34 42.96 1.67
N THR A 362 3.05 41.82 1.55
CA THR A 362 3.76 41.19 2.66
C THR A 362 4.92 42.09 3.16
N GLY A 363 5.65 42.69 2.22
CA GLY A 363 6.75 43.61 2.53
C GLY A 363 6.29 44.93 3.13
N ARG A 364 5.09 45.41 2.80
CA ARG A 364 4.47 46.57 3.47
C ARG A 364 3.79 46.22 4.79
N GLY A 365 3.81 44.94 5.20
CA GLY A 365 3.18 44.49 6.43
C GLY A 365 1.66 44.60 6.43
N GLU A 366 1.01 44.35 5.29
CA GLU A 366 -0.44 44.36 5.13
C GLU A 366 -1.09 43.02 5.48
N GLY A 367 -0.31 41.94 5.46
CA GLY A 367 -0.77 40.59 5.75
C GLY A 367 0.35 39.56 5.66
N ILE A 368 -0.02 38.28 5.80
CA ILE A 368 0.85 37.10 5.65
C ILE A 368 0.35 36.29 4.49
N ALA A 369 1.27 35.75 3.68
CA ALA A 369 0.99 34.73 2.69
C ALA A 369 1.60 33.40 3.07
N ALA A 370 1.01 32.31 2.62
CA ALA A 370 1.55 30.97 2.73
C ALA A 370 1.54 30.26 1.37
N LEU A 371 2.61 29.55 1.08
CA LEU A 371 2.70 28.62 -0.04
C LEU A 371 2.97 27.24 0.51
N ALA A 372 2.19 26.27 0.14
CA ALA A 372 2.38 24.89 0.56
C ALA A 372 2.46 23.93 -0.64
N THR A 373 3.21 22.86 -0.45
CA THR A 373 3.25 21.71 -1.38
C THR A 373 2.96 20.45 -0.58
N ALA A 374 2.05 19.61 -1.09
CA ALA A 374 1.78 18.28 -0.58
C ALA A 374 2.18 17.23 -1.62
N ALA A 375 2.94 16.21 -1.21
CA ALA A 375 3.22 15.03 -2.01
C ALA A 375 2.43 13.84 -1.48
N LEU A 376 1.62 13.21 -2.32
CA LEU A 376 0.82 12.04 -1.99
C LEU A 376 1.32 10.84 -2.80
N ILE A 377 1.25 9.65 -2.19
CA ILE A 377 1.60 8.39 -2.82
C ILE A 377 0.42 7.45 -2.67
N GLY A 378 -0.11 6.99 -3.80
CA GLY A 378 -1.11 5.95 -3.93
C GLY A 378 -0.54 4.70 -4.59
N GLY A 379 -1.19 3.55 -4.41
CA GLY A 379 -0.77 2.29 -5.02
C GLY A 379 -1.41 1.08 -4.38
#